data_4715c6f41785dfb2c500e5ddddd9a95c
#
_entry.id   4715c6f41785dfb2c500e5ddddd9a95c
#
_cell.length_a   1.000
_cell.length_b   1.000
_cell.length_c   1.000
_cell.angle_alpha   90.00
_cell.angle_beta   90.00
_cell.angle_gamma   90.00
#
_symmetry.space_group_name_H-M   'P 1'
#
loop_
_entity.id
_entity.type
_entity.pdbx_description
1 polymer ?
#
loop_
_entity_poly.entity_id
_entity_poly.type
_entity_poly.pdbx_seq_one_letter_code
_entity_poly.pdbx_strand_id
1 'polypeptide(L)'
;SRTKRIVDELKKRVFEKIKNQKGVTEENLSKAIEIAVSSLGSEKKVKVGKENKTDVLLFLSPKEIDSLEKVIIDSYSDLLKTKLPDEVVEHLNAAIDGKNKSRLSLDVALFGRMLAVMPEKNQNAACQVAHAISTHSVEREFDFYTAVDDRKPEDSSGADMMGTVE
;
A
#
# COMPACT_ATOMS: atom_id res chain seq x y z
N SER A 1 -1.13 3.04 6.75
CA SER A 1 -1.21 1.57 6.87
C SER A 1 -0.14 0.92 6.02
N ARG A 2 0.57 -0.04 6.56
CA ARG A 2 1.49 -0.94 5.85
C ARG A 2 0.75 -2.24 5.60
N THR A 3 0.58 -2.64 4.33
CA THR A 3 -0.19 -3.86 4.04
C THR A 3 0.12 -4.46 2.67
N LYS A 4 0.00 -5.77 2.58
CA LYS A 4 -0.10 -6.52 1.32
C LYS A 4 -1.56 -6.77 0.90
N ARG A 5 -2.53 -6.36 1.73
CA ARG A 5 -3.97 -6.64 1.56
C ARG A 5 -4.77 -5.42 1.09
N ILE A 6 -4.12 -4.52 0.36
CA ILE A 6 -4.76 -3.30 -0.14
C ILE A 6 -5.94 -3.60 -1.06
N VAL A 7 -5.89 -4.71 -1.79
CA VAL A 7 -6.96 -5.15 -2.70
C VAL A 7 -8.25 -5.40 -1.93
N ASP A 8 -8.19 -6.12 -0.81
CA ASP A 8 -9.36 -6.43 0.00
C ASP A 8 -9.94 -5.17 0.67
N GLU A 9 -9.06 -4.28 1.13
CA GLU A 9 -9.47 -2.99 1.69
C GLU A 9 -10.22 -2.14 0.65
N LEU A 10 -9.67 -2.02 -0.56
CA LEU A 10 -10.29 -1.26 -1.64
C LEU A 10 -11.60 -1.94 -2.11
N LYS A 11 -11.65 -3.27 -2.21
CA LYS A 11 -12.88 -4.01 -2.54
C LYS A 11 -14.01 -3.64 -1.59
N LYS A 12 -13.76 -3.73 -0.29
CA LYS A 12 -14.75 -3.40 0.73
C LYS A 12 -15.23 -1.95 0.61
N ARG A 13 -14.31 -1.00 0.48
CA ARG A 13 -14.61 0.44 0.45
C ARG A 13 -15.35 0.85 -0.83
N VAL A 14 -14.87 0.40 -1.99
CA VAL A 14 -15.47 0.73 -3.28
C VAL A 14 -16.85 0.08 -3.41
N PHE A 15 -16.99 -1.19 -3.01
CA PHE A 15 -18.27 -1.90 -3.05
C PHE A 15 -19.36 -1.14 -2.32
N GLU A 16 -19.11 -0.70 -1.10
CA GLU A 16 -20.09 0.05 -0.31
C GLU A 16 -20.59 1.32 -1.03
N LYS A 17 -19.76 1.94 -1.86
CA LYS A 17 -20.10 3.18 -2.56
C LYS A 17 -20.81 2.98 -3.90
N ILE A 18 -20.53 1.88 -4.61
CA ILE A 18 -21.06 1.69 -5.98
C ILE A 18 -21.95 0.47 -6.13
N LYS A 19 -22.23 -0.31 -5.08
CA LYS A 19 -23.05 -1.53 -5.12
C LYS A 19 -24.43 -1.36 -5.77
N ASN A 20 -24.99 -0.15 -5.73
CA ASN A 20 -26.29 0.16 -6.31
C ASN A 20 -26.20 0.63 -7.78
N GLN A 21 -25.02 0.75 -8.35
CA GLN A 21 -24.86 1.16 -9.75
C GLN A 21 -25.10 -0.02 -10.68
N LYS A 22 -25.73 0.27 -11.82
CA LYS A 22 -26.04 -0.74 -12.85
C LYS A 22 -24.76 -1.32 -13.45
N GLY A 23 -24.64 -2.64 -13.47
CA GLY A 23 -23.48 -3.35 -14.05
C GLY A 23 -22.33 -3.62 -13.06
N VAL A 24 -22.47 -3.25 -11.80
CA VAL A 24 -21.50 -3.59 -10.73
C VAL A 24 -21.82 -4.98 -10.19
N THR A 25 -20.88 -5.90 -10.35
CA THR A 25 -20.90 -7.24 -9.73
C THR A 25 -19.63 -7.42 -8.91
N GLU A 26 -19.65 -8.31 -7.95
CA GLU A 26 -18.45 -8.62 -7.13
C GLU A 26 -17.27 -9.08 -7.99
N GLU A 27 -17.54 -9.85 -9.04
CA GLU A 27 -16.52 -10.34 -9.96
C GLU A 27 -15.87 -9.20 -10.75
N ASN A 28 -16.69 -8.31 -11.35
CA ASN A 28 -16.19 -7.17 -12.10
C ASN A 28 -15.45 -6.18 -11.18
N LEU A 29 -15.95 -5.99 -9.97
CA LEU A 29 -15.29 -5.16 -8.98
C LEU A 29 -13.92 -5.73 -8.58
N SER A 30 -13.84 -7.04 -8.34
CA SER A 30 -12.57 -7.72 -8.08
C SER A 30 -11.56 -7.48 -9.18
N LYS A 31 -11.98 -7.72 -10.44
CA LYS A 31 -11.11 -7.50 -11.62
C LYS A 31 -10.66 -6.05 -11.74
N ALA A 32 -11.56 -5.09 -11.58
CA ALA A 32 -11.23 -3.67 -11.68
C ALA A 32 -10.19 -3.25 -10.64
N ILE A 33 -10.33 -3.70 -9.40
CA ILE A 33 -9.41 -3.37 -8.32
C ILE A 33 -8.06 -4.07 -8.50
N GLU A 34 -8.05 -5.34 -8.92
CA GLU A 34 -6.81 -6.04 -9.23
C GLU A 34 -6.03 -5.37 -10.36
N ILE A 35 -6.72 -4.93 -11.42
CA ILE A 35 -6.12 -4.18 -12.53
C ILE A 35 -5.58 -2.83 -12.02
N ALA A 36 -6.35 -2.10 -11.22
CA ALA A 36 -5.93 -0.82 -10.67
C ALA A 36 -4.67 -0.97 -9.80
N VAL A 37 -4.65 -1.92 -8.87
CA VAL A 37 -3.49 -2.18 -8.00
C VAL A 37 -2.30 -2.69 -8.78
N SER A 38 -2.52 -3.58 -9.76
CA SER A 38 -1.45 -4.10 -10.61
C SER A 38 -0.89 -3.05 -11.59
N SER A 39 -1.57 -1.92 -11.77
CA SER A 39 -1.09 -0.80 -12.58
C SER A 39 -0.20 0.18 -11.81
N LEU A 40 -0.12 0.03 -10.48
CA LEU A 40 0.75 0.85 -9.65
C LEU A 40 2.23 0.52 -9.88
N GLY A 41 3.04 1.53 -9.84
CA GLY A 41 4.49 1.46 -10.05
C GLY A 41 4.92 2.01 -11.40
N SER A 42 6.14 2.54 -11.45
CA SER A 42 6.74 3.12 -12.65
C SER A 42 7.53 2.08 -13.47
N GLU A 43 8.69 1.69 -12.99
CA GLU A 43 9.55 0.70 -13.67
C GLU A 43 9.08 -0.74 -13.42
N LYS A 44 8.68 -1.04 -12.19
CA LYS A 44 8.11 -2.34 -11.79
C LYS A 44 6.68 -2.14 -11.37
N LYS A 45 5.81 -3.02 -11.82
CA LYS A 45 4.41 -3.02 -11.42
C LYS A 45 4.21 -3.90 -10.19
N VAL A 46 3.25 -3.51 -9.35
CA VAL A 46 2.77 -4.35 -8.25
C VAL A 46 2.16 -5.61 -8.82
N LYS A 47 2.49 -6.76 -8.28
CA LYS A 47 1.85 -8.02 -8.65
C LYS A 47 0.84 -8.41 -7.57
N VAL A 48 -0.36 -8.73 -7.99
CA VAL A 48 -1.38 -9.30 -7.12
C VAL A 48 -1.34 -10.82 -7.26
N GLY A 49 -1.07 -11.50 -6.18
CA GLY A 49 -0.98 -12.95 -6.12
C GLY A 49 -2.22 -13.60 -5.52
N LYS A 50 -2.06 -14.84 -5.08
CA LYS A 50 -3.12 -15.58 -4.38
C LYS A 50 -3.62 -14.84 -3.16
N GLU A 51 -4.89 -15.02 -2.81
CA GLU A 51 -5.54 -14.38 -1.68
C GLU A 51 -5.51 -12.83 -1.73
N ASN A 52 -5.52 -12.26 -2.94
CA ASN A 52 -5.51 -10.80 -3.16
C ASN A 52 -4.32 -10.07 -2.50
N LYS A 53 -3.24 -10.78 -2.22
CA LYS A 53 -2.03 -10.20 -1.62
C LYS A 53 -1.11 -9.64 -2.69
N THR A 54 -0.58 -8.45 -2.44
CA THR A 54 0.48 -7.87 -3.26
C THR A 54 1.83 -8.55 -2.95
N ASP A 55 2.70 -8.64 -3.95
CA ASP A 55 4.06 -9.18 -3.80
C ASP A 55 4.93 -8.30 -2.90
N VAL A 56 4.64 -7.02 -2.84
CA VAL A 56 5.35 -6.04 -2.00
C VAL A 56 4.44 -5.47 -0.91
N LEU A 57 5.05 -5.09 0.20
CA LEU A 57 4.37 -4.37 1.27
C LEU A 57 4.20 -2.90 0.86
N LEU A 58 2.97 -2.42 0.82
CA LEU A 58 2.66 -1.02 0.50
C LEU A 58 2.40 -0.23 1.79
N PHE A 59 3.10 0.88 1.94
CA PHE A 59 2.88 1.80 3.05
C PHE A 59 2.16 3.06 2.55
N LEU A 60 0.85 3.09 2.72
CA LEU A 60 -0.03 4.14 2.22
C LEU A 60 -0.69 4.89 3.37
N SER A 61 -0.79 6.21 3.22
CA SER A 61 -1.58 7.04 4.12
C SER A 61 -3.08 6.84 3.90
N PRO A 62 -3.95 7.14 4.87
CA PRO A 62 -5.39 7.11 4.68
C PRO A 62 -5.84 7.96 3.50
N LYS A 63 -5.29 9.16 3.33
CA LYS A 63 -5.62 10.07 2.22
C LYS A 63 -5.22 9.53 0.85
N GLU A 64 -4.13 8.78 0.77
CA GLU A 64 -3.72 8.11 -0.48
C GLU A 64 -4.67 6.96 -0.81
N ILE A 65 -5.11 6.19 0.19
CA ILE A 65 -6.14 5.16 0.01
C ILE A 65 -7.46 5.78 -0.46
N ASP A 66 -7.89 6.90 0.15
CA ASP A 66 -9.09 7.63 -0.27
C ASP A 66 -8.96 8.16 -1.72
N SER A 67 -7.78 8.61 -2.10
CA SER A 67 -7.50 9.07 -3.46
C SER A 67 -7.54 7.91 -4.46
N LEU A 68 -6.95 6.76 -4.14
CA LEU A 68 -7.03 5.55 -4.96
C LEU A 68 -8.46 5.07 -5.13
N GLU A 69 -9.21 5.02 -4.03
CA GLU A 69 -10.63 4.66 -4.05
C GLU A 69 -11.42 5.56 -5.00
N LYS A 70 -11.21 6.88 -4.92
CA LYS A 70 -11.87 7.84 -5.81
C LYS A 70 -11.54 7.59 -7.28
N VAL A 71 -10.25 7.44 -7.61
CA VAL A 71 -9.84 7.16 -9.00
C VAL A 71 -10.44 5.86 -9.51
N ILE A 72 -10.51 4.80 -8.69
CA ILE A 72 -11.10 3.52 -9.05
C ILE A 72 -12.60 3.69 -9.35
N ILE A 73 -13.33 4.44 -8.52
CA ILE A 73 -14.75 4.70 -8.73
C ILE A 73 -14.98 5.50 -10.02
N ASP A 74 -14.23 6.58 -10.20
CA ASP A 74 -14.38 7.49 -11.36
C ASP A 74 -14.01 6.79 -12.68
N SER A 75 -13.08 5.84 -12.64
CA SER A 75 -12.59 5.10 -13.81
C SER A 75 -13.07 3.64 -13.87
N TYR A 76 -14.12 3.28 -13.13
CA TYR A 76 -14.57 1.89 -13.00
C TYR A 76 -14.82 1.20 -14.35
N SER A 77 -15.52 1.87 -15.25
CA SER A 77 -15.81 1.33 -16.60
C SER A 77 -14.55 1.18 -17.46
N ASP A 78 -13.57 2.06 -17.29
CA ASP A 78 -12.32 2.02 -18.03
C ASP A 78 -11.41 0.88 -17.55
N LEU A 79 -11.43 0.59 -16.24
CA LEU A 79 -10.70 -0.52 -15.64
C LEU A 79 -11.17 -1.89 -16.15
N LEU A 80 -12.40 -1.99 -16.64
CA LEU A 80 -12.93 -3.23 -17.21
C LEU A 80 -12.69 -3.39 -18.73
N LYS A 81 -12.08 -2.40 -19.38
CA LYS A 81 -11.75 -2.47 -20.82
C LYS A 81 -10.57 -3.41 -21.06
N THR A 82 -10.51 -3.99 -22.24
CA THR A 82 -9.39 -4.88 -22.66
C THR A 82 -8.04 -4.15 -22.61
N LYS A 83 -8.01 -2.86 -22.90
CA LYS A 83 -6.82 -2.02 -22.79
C LYS A 83 -7.12 -0.87 -21.84
N LEU A 84 -6.36 -0.77 -20.77
CA LEU A 84 -6.44 0.31 -19.80
C LEU A 84 -5.89 1.59 -20.43
N PRO A 85 -6.64 2.72 -20.39
CA PRO A 85 -6.14 4.01 -20.86
C PRO A 85 -4.94 4.49 -20.03
N ASP A 86 -3.95 5.06 -20.69
CA ASP A 86 -2.73 5.56 -20.03
C ASP A 86 -3.04 6.66 -19.00
N GLU A 87 -4.05 7.50 -19.29
CA GLU A 87 -4.55 8.52 -18.36
C GLU A 87 -5.02 7.95 -17.02
N VAL A 88 -5.71 6.82 -17.05
CA VAL A 88 -6.15 6.13 -15.81
C VAL A 88 -4.95 5.63 -15.02
N VAL A 89 -3.95 5.08 -15.70
CA VAL A 89 -2.70 4.63 -15.06
C VAL A 89 -1.97 5.81 -14.41
N GLU A 90 -1.91 6.95 -15.08
CA GLU A 90 -1.33 8.17 -14.53
C GLU A 90 -2.08 8.65 -13.29
N HIS A 91 -3.41 8.69 -13.33
CA HIS A 91 -4.24 9.08 -12.19
C HIS A 91 -4.06 8.13 -10.99
N LEU A 92 -4.00 6.81 -11.24
CA LEU A 92 -3.74 5.81 -10.19
C LEU A 92 -2.38 6.03 -9.52
N ASN A 93 -1.34 6.26 -10.31
CA ASN A 93 0.00 6.53 -9.78
C ASN A 93 0.09 7.90 -9.10
N ALA A 94 -0.65 8.90 -9.56
CA ALA A 94 -0.74 10.22 -8.94
C ALA A 94 -1.53 10.20 -7.61
N ALA A 95 -2.41 9.21 -7.40
CA ALA A 95 -3.11 9.04 -6.15
C ALA A 95 -2.17 8.71 -4.98
N ILE A 96 -1.04 8.04 -5.28
CA ILE A 96 0.05 7.80 -4.34
C ILE A 96 1.13 8.87 -4.61
N ASP A 97 1.06 9.95 -3.87
CA ASP A 97 1.91 11.11 -4.14
C ASP A 97 2.83 11.46 -2.97
N GLY A 98 4.09 11.03 -3.07
CA GLY A 98 5.11 11.37 -2.09
C GLY A 98 5.51 12.86 -2.08
N LYS A 99 5.15 13.63 -3.12
CA LYS A 99 5.49 15.06 -3.22
C LYS A 99 4.43 15.96 -2.60
N ASN A 100 3.18 15.52 -2.55
CA ASN A 100 2.10 16.30 -1.96
C ASN A 100 2.05 16.10 -0.43
N LYS A 101 2.75 16.96 0.29
CA LYS A 101 2.84 16.93 1.76
C LYS A 101 1.47 16.89 2.46
N SER A 102 0.41 17.39 1.83
CA SER A 102 -0.93 17.38 2.41
C SER A 102 -1.56 15.98 2.46
N ARG A 103 -1.05 15.03 1.68
CA ARG A 103 -1.52 13.62 1.66
C ARG A 103 -0.70 12.70 2.55
N LEU A 104 0.48 13.11 2.98
CA LEU A 104 1.30 12.31 3.90
C LEU A 104 0.64 12.25 5.27
N SER A 105 0.69 11.09 5.89
CA SER A 105 0.37 10.94 7.31
C SER A 105 1.58 11.35 8.16
N LEU A 106 1.33 11.69 9.42
CA LEU A 106 2.36 12.17 10.34
C LEU A 106 3.49 11.14 10.53
N ASP A 107 3.13 9.86 10.61
CA ASP A 107 4.08 8.76 10.74
C ASP A 107 4.99 8.64 9.50
N VAL A 108 4.45 8.77 8.29
CA VAL A 108 5.26 8.78 7.06
C VAL A 108 6.15 10.01 7.00
N ALA A 109 5.67 11.18 7.42
CA ALA A 109 6.48 12.39 7.43
C ALA A 109 7.64 12.33 8.44
N LEU A 110 7.41 11.75 9.62
CA LEU A 110 8.41 11.64 10.68
C LEU A 110 9.41 10.51 10.41
N PHE A 111 8.93 9.31 10.09
CA PHE A 111 9.78 8.11 10.02
C PHE A 111 10.13 7.69 8.61
N GLY A 112 9.60 8.39 7.61
CA GLY A 112 9.82 8.07 6.20
C GLY A 112 9.04 6.84 5.73
N ARG A 113 9.17 6.54 4.45
CA ARG A 113 8.70 5.29 3.86
C ARG A 113 9.53 4.89 2.65
N MET A 114 9.61 3.60 2.42
CA MET A 114 10.16 3.01 1.21
C MET A 114 9.08 2.20 0.49
N LEU A 115 8.89 2.48 -0.79
CA LEU A 115 8.02 1.73 -1.69
C LEU A 115 8.90 1.07 -2.76
N ALA A 116 9.01 -0.25 -2.71
CA ALA A 116 9.95 -1.00 -3.56
C ALA A 116 9.66 -0.89 -5.06
N VAL A 117 8.41 -0.64 -5.43
CA VAL A 117 7.95 -0.54 -6.84
C VAL A 117 7.76 0.92 -7.31
N MET A 118 7.89 1.88 -6.40
CA MET A 118 7.71 3.31 -6.65
C MET A 118 8.79 4.12 -5.91
N PRO A 119 10.08 3.98 -6.27
CA PRO A 119 11.17 4.68 -5.57
C PRO A 119 11.00 6.20 -5.56
N GLU A 120 10.40 6.75 -6.61
CA GLU A 120 10.10 8.17 -6.75
C GLU A 120 9.07 8.70 -5.74
N LYS A 121 8.34 7.80 -5.07
CA LYS A 121 7.37 8.09 -4.00
C LYS A 121 7.96 7.86 -2.61
N ASN A 122 9.22 7.49 -2.51
CA ASN A 122 9.90 7.33 -1.22
C ASN A 122 9.94 8.67 -0.48
N GLN A 123 9.91 8.57 0.82
CA GLN A 123 9.94 9.72 1.72
C GLN A 123 11.05 9.55 2.74
N ASN A 124 11.95 10.53 2.80
CA ASN A 124 12.98 10.56 3.83
C ASN A 124 12.35 10.88 5.20
N ALA A 125 12.88 10.27 6.25
CA ALA A 125 12.48 10.59 7.61
C ALA A 125 12.86 12.02 7.98
N ALA A 126 11.97 12.72 8.65
CA ALA A 126 12.26 14.03 9.26
C ALA A 126 12.72 13.90 10.71
N CYS A 127 12.64 12.70 11.29
CA CYS A 127 13.03 12.39 12.66
C CYS A 127 14.18 11.38 12.65
N GLN A 128 15.15 11.59 13.51
CA GLN A 128 16.24 10.67 13.76
C GLN A 128 16.23 10.27 15.22
N VAL A 129 16.24 8.95 15.49
CA VAL A 129 16.37 8.41 16.85
C VAL A 129 17.80 7.95 17.03
N ALA A 130 18.51 8.57 17.96
CA ALA A 130 19.88 8.17 18.28
C ALA A 130 19.91 6.79 18.95
N HIS A 131 20.98 6.03 18.70
CA HIS A 131 21.21 4.79 19.43
C HIS A 131 21.41 5.09 20.92
N ALA A 132 20.80 4.26 21.76
CA ALA A 132 21.05 4.30 23.20
C ALA A 132 22.45 3.75 23.49
N ILE A 133 23.15 4.36 24.44
CA ILE A 133 24.46 3.91 24.91
C ILE A 133 24.32 3.53 26.39
N SER A 134 24.68 2.28 26.72
CA SER A 134 24.68 1.82 28.11
C SER A 134 25.88 2.39 28.87
N THR A 135 25.68 2.64 30.16
CA THR A 135 26.76 3.03 31.09
C THR A 135 27.31 1.84 31.90
N HIS A 136 26.85 0.65 31.62
CA HIS A 136 27.27 -0.60 32.26
C HIS A 136 27.67 -1.62 31.17
N SER A 137 28.34 -2.69 31.59
CA SER A 137 28.66 -3.79 30.70
C SER A 137 27.40 -4.51 30.23
N VAL A 138 27.31 -4.78 28.92
CA VAL A 138 26.19 -5.48 28.28
C VAL A 138 26.73 -6.74 27.62
N GLU A 139 26.04 -7.85 27.79
CA GLU A 139 26.26 -9.04 26.98
C GLU A 139 25.52 -8.83 25.64
N ARG A 140 26.11 -9.35 24.55
CA ARG A 140 25.53 -9.23 23.22
C ARG A 140 24.35 -10.17 23.10
N GLU A 141 23.20 -9.61 22.75
CA GLU A 141 21.97 -10.34 22.44
C GLU A 141 21.53 -10.05 21.01
N PHE A 142 20.97 -11.06 20.35
CA PHE A 142 20.35 -10.90 19.04
C PHE A 142 18.87 -10.64 19.21
N ASP A 143 18.39 -9.58 18.60
CA ASP A 143 16.97 -9.27 18.57
C ASP A 143 16.38 -9.49 17.17
N PHE A 144 15.10 -9.84 17.14
CA PHE A 144 14.36 -10.02 15.89
C PHE A 144 13.56 -8.78 15.57
N TYR A 145 13.67 -8.31 14.34
CA TYR A 145 12.78 -7.28 13.84
C TYR A 145 11.86 -7.84 12.77
N THR A 146 10.64 -7.35 12.73
CA THR A 146 9.61 -7.81 11.81
C THR A 146 8.88 -6.62 11.19
N ALA A 147 8.47 -6.77 9.91
CA ALA A 147 7.51 -5.87 9.31
C ALA A 147 6.10 -6.48 9.46
N VAL A 148 5.23 -5.75 10.13
CA VAL A 148 3.85 -6.17 10.38
C VAL A 148 2.94 -5.65 9.28
N ASP A 149 2.04 -6.51 8.78
CA ASP A 149 0.93 -6.09 7.93
C ASP A 149 -0.24 -5.63 8.81
N ASP A 150 -0.55 -4.34 8.79
CA ASP A 150 -1.59 -3.71 9.62
C ASP A 150 -3.01 -4.24 9.33
N ARG A 151 -3.20 -4.95 8.21
CA ARG A 151 -4.49 -5.52 7.77
C ARG A 151 -4.53 -7.04 7.86
N LYS A 152 -3.58 -7.61 8.56
CA LYS A 152 -3.54 -9.05 8.78
C LYS A 152 -4.65 -9.47 9.75
N PRO A 153 -5.39 -10.56 9.48
CA PRO A 153 -6.34 -11.12 10.44
C PRO A 153 -5.63 -11.55 11.72
N GLU A 154 -6.28 -11.38 12.88
CA GLU A 154 -5.72 -11.72 14.20
C GLU A 154 -5.28 -13.19 14.31
N ASP A 155 -5.98 -14.09 13.62
CA ASP A 155 -5.69 -15.53 13.64
C ASP A 155 -4.50 -15.97 12.77
N SER A 156 -3.88 -15.05 12.03
CA SER A 156 -2.75 -15.41 11.17
C SER A 156 -1.43 -15.11 11.86
N SER A 157 -0.69 -16.15 12.26
CA SER A 157 0.68 -16.02 12.76
C SER A 157 1.68 -15.81 11.63
N GLY A 158 2.72 -15.04 11.90
CA GLY A 158 3.87 -14.83 11.00
C GLY A 158 4.05 -13.37 10.55
N ALA A 159 5.29 -12.94 10.52
CA ALA A 159 5.71 -11.65 9.99
C ALA A 159 5.85 -11.73 8.47
N ASP A 160 5.54 -10.64 7.78
CA ASP A 160 5.72 -10.57 6.32
C ASP A 160 7.20 -10.35 5.94
N MET A 161 8.02 -9.90 6.88
CA MET A 161 9.45 -9.76 6.75
C MET A 161 10.11 -9.96 8.13
N MET A 162 11.16 -10.72 8.19
CA MET A 162 11.92 -10.98 9.43
C MET A 162 13.40 -10.75 9.20
N GLY A 163 14.08 -10.26 10.22
CA GLY A 163 15.52 -10.12 10.27
C GLY A 163 16.03 -10.14 11.70
N THR A 164 17.35 -10.20 11.86
CA THR A 164 18.04 -10.11 13.15
C THR A 164 18.95 -8.90 13.16
N VAL A 165 19.00 -8.22 14.29
CA VAL A 165 19.95 -7.13 14.58
C VAL A 165 20.81 -7.57 15.76
N GLU A 166 22.11 -7.31 15.64
CA GLU A 166 23.12 -7.52 16.65
C GLU A 166 23.32 -6.28 17.51
#